data_051df4cfff7171265fcf87ddc0272232
#
_entry.id   051df4cfff7171265fcf87ddc0272232
#
_cell.length_a   1.000
_cell.length_b   1.000
_cell.length_c   1.000
_cell.angle_alpha   90.00
_cell.angle_beta   90.00
_cell.angle_gamma   90.00
#
_symmetry.space_group_name_H-M   'P 1'
#
loop_
_entity.id
_entity.type
_entity.pdbx_description
1 polymer ?
#
loop_
_entity_poly.entity_id
_entity_poly.type
_entity_poly.pdbx_seq_one_letter_code
_entity_poly.pdbx_strand_id
1 'polypeptide(L)'
;MKQLLYCLLVVLFAPPLTAADMRFNMTPGVTEISGKVYHLHMTILYICCAIGLVVFGVMIYAMINHRKSKGAVASHFHESTKVEIAWTILPFIILILMAIPATKTLIAMEDPSNADLTVKVTGSQWKWHYSYFDQDIDFYSILTTPRAQIEGTETKGENYLLEVDKPLVLPINRKIRFLMTSEDVIHSWWVPAFAIKKDANPGFINEAWTRIDKPGIYRGQCAELCGKDHGFMPIVVQALPEAEFEAWVTEQKQAAGAAAEAAQAALSQTLSKEELMTQGEQVYLGHCAACHQPNGEGLQGVFPHLKGSPIATGPLSGHLEIVLNGKTGTAMQAFSKQLTAQEIAAVTTYERNAWGNNTGDAVQAKDVNEYMNGNSAQTSAAVPSSTTPTPAPADVSAAIDPASLPTLSHDALMAEGQTVYATFCAACHQVTGAGIPPAFPALVGSAIAIGPVANHIDIVMHGKTGTAMQAFGKQLSPQQLAAVITYERNAWGNNTGDTVQPADIASHGQ
;
A
#
# COMPACT_ATOMS: atom_id res chain seq x y z
N MET A 1 14.52 5.77 -53.24
CA MET A 1 13.04 5.78 -53.29
C MET A 1 12.43 4.40 -53.46
N LYS A 2 12.82 3.59 -54.48
CA LYS A 2 12.25 2.25 -54.69
C LYS A 2 12.45 1.29 -53.50
N GLN A 3 13.61 1.29 -52.83
CA GLN A 3 13.88 0.45 -51.66
C GLN A 3 13.06 0.87 -50.43
N LEU A 4 12.87 2.20 -50.23
CA LEU A 4 12.05 2.71 -49.13
C LEU A 4 10.56 2.36 -49.32
N LEU A 5 10.08 2.41 -50.56
CA LEU A 5 8.71 2.00 -50.92
C LEU A 5 8.52 0.49 -50.76
N TYR A 6 9.54 -0.32 -51.02
CA TYR A 6 9.53 -1.75 -50.83
C TYR A 6 9.49 -2.13 -49.32
N CYS A 7 10.27 -1.45 -48.49
CA CYS A 7 10.22 -1.61 -47.04
C CYS A 7 8.87 -1.19 -46.43
N LEU A 8 8.26 -0.12 -46.95
CA LEU A 8 6.95 0.35 -46.51
C LEU A 8 5.84 -0.65 -46.90
N LEU A 9 5.94 -1.21 -48.14
CA LEU A 9 5.01 -2.24 -48.62
C LEU A 9 5.15 -3.57 -47.85
N VAL A 10 6.37 -3.98 -47.50
CA VAL A 10 6.59 -5.20 -46.70
C VAL A 10 6.03 -5.04 -45.29
N VAL A 11 6.10 -3.85 -44.67
CA VAL A 11 5.48 -3.57 -43.35
C VAL A 11 3.95 -3.52 -43.45
N LEU A 12 3.39 -3.04 -44.56
CA LEU A 12 1.93 -2.98 -44.77
C LEU A 12 1.29 -4.33 -45.15
N PHE A 13 2.08 -5.27 -45.71
CA PHE A 13 1.62 -6.60 -46.13
C PHE A 13 2.21 -7.75 -45.32
N ALA A 14 2.98 -7.46 -44.25
CA ALA A 14 3.33 -8.49 -43.28
C ALA A 14 2.02 -9.06 -42.71
N PRO A 15 1.83 -10.40 -42.74
CA PRO A 15 0.67 -11.00 -42.10
C PRO A 15 0.67 -10.51 -40.64
N PRO A 16 -0.49 -10.18 -40.04
CA PRO A 16 -0.51 -9.85 -38.63
C PRO A 16 0.16 -11.04 -37.93
N LEU A 17 1.35 -10.78 -37.37
CA LEU A 17 1.87 -11.64 -36.33
C LEU A 17 0.68 -11.80 -35.39
N THR A 18 0.28 -13.03 -35.13
CA THR A 18 -0.68 -13.37 -34.10
C THR A 18 -0.05 -13.04 -32.78
N ALA A 19 0.13 -11.73 -32.54
CA ALA A 19 0.38 -11.17 -31.25
C ALA A 19 -0.94 -11.39 -30.51
N ALA A 20 -0.98 -12.41 -29.66
CA ALA A 20 -2.05 -12.64 -28.74
C ALA A 20 -2.45 -11.28 -28.15
N ASP A 21 -3.64 -10.79 -28.51
CA ASP A 21 -4.39 -9.65 -27.95
C ASP A 21 -3.59 -8.46 -27.38
N MET A 22 -2.50 -8.06 -27.99
CA MET A 22 -1.82 -6.81 -27.60
C MET A 22 -2.70 -5.61 -27.96
N ARG A 23 -3.49 -5.18 -27.00
CA ARG A 23 -4.32 -3.98 -27.13
C ARG A 23 -3.46 -2.75 -26.89
N PHE A 24 -3.13 -2.04 -27.96
CA PHE A 24 -2.32 -0.81 -27.90
C PHE A 24 -3.13 0.43 -27.48
N ASN A 25 -4.41 0.29 -27.21
CA ASN A 25 -5.28 1.39 -26.82
C ASN A 25 -5.88 1.13 -25.42
N MET A 26 -6.39 2.19 -24.78
CA MET A 26 -7.16 2.09 -23.55
C MET A 26 -8.34 1.15 -23.74
N THR A 27 -8.62 0.33 -22.73
CA THR A 27 -9.82 -0.54 -22.74
C THR A 27 -11.08 0.31 -22.61
N PRO A 28 -12.18 -0.03 -23.31
CA PRO A 28 -13.44 0.71 -23.20
C PRO A 28 -14.02 0.73 -21.78
N GLY A 29 -13.63 -0.26 -20.96
CA GLY A 29 -14.15 -0.43 -19.61
C GLY A 29 -15.59 -0.96 -19.58
N VAL A 30 -16.16 -1.03 -18.37
CA VAL A 30 -17.46 -1.64 -18.09
C VAL A 30 -18.29 -0.83 -17.09
N THR A 31 -17.95 0.43 -16.90
CA THR A 31 -18.62 1.34 -15.97
C THR A 31 -18.95 2.65 -16.65
N GLU A 32 -19.90 3.39 -16.09
CA GLU A 32 -20.25 4.74 -16.59
C GLU A 32 -19.00 5.64 -16.67
N ILE A 33 -18.17 5.62 -15.64
CA ILE A 33 -16.96 6.45 -15.58
C ILE A 33 -15.92 5.99 -16.61
N SER A 34 -15.69 4.68 -16.72
CA SER A 34 -14.72 4.16 -17.70
C SER A 34 -15.13 4.49 -19.14
N GLY A 35 -16.42 4.49 -19.43
CA GLY A 35 -16.93 4.97 -20.70
C GLY A 35 -16.63 6.46 -20.97
N LYS A 36 -16.86 7.33 -19.99
CA LYS A 36 -16.51 8.77 -20.10
C LYS A 36 -15.02 9.00 -20.30
N VAL A 37 -14.19 8.29 -19.52
CA VAL A 37 -12.73 8.35 -19.62
C VAL A 37 -12.24 7.86 -20.99
N TYR A 38 -12.81 6.76 -21.49
CA TYR A 38 -12.49 6.24 -22.83
C TYR A 38 -12.83 7.23 -23.94
N HIS A 39 -14.02 7.82 -23.91
CA HIS A 39 -14.42 8.84 -24.90
C HIS A 39 -13.54 10.09 -24.84
N LEU A 40 -13.18 10.54 -23.65
CA LEU A 40 -12.24 11.65 -23.47
C LEU A 40 -10.87 11.31 -24.07
N HIS A 41 -10.33 10.13 -23.74
CA HIS A 41 -9.06 9.64 -24.30
C HIS A 41 -9.09 9.59 -25.83
N MET A 42 -10.13 9.02 -26.42
CA MET A 42 -10.24 8.92 -27.89
C MET A 42 -10.33 10.30 -28.55
N THR A 43 -11.05 11.24 -27.93
CA THR A 43 -11.14 12.63 -28.43
C THR A 43 -9.76 13.28 -28.44
N ILE A 44 -9.02 13.16 -27.34
CA ILE A 44 -7.65 13.71 -27.24
C ILE A 44 -6.72 13.03 -28.24
N LEU A 45 -6.81 11.70 -28.38
CA LEU A 45 -6.00 10.93 -29.32
C LEU A 45 -6.22 11.40 -30.78
N TYR A 46 -7.47 11.62 -31.20
CA TYR A 46 -7.76 12.12 -32.54
C TYR A 46 -7.22 13.52 -32.77
N ILE A 47 -7.30 14.41 -31.78
CA ILE A 47 -6.71 15.75 -31.85
C ILE A 47 -5.19 15.64 -31.99
N CYS A 48 -4.53 14.82 -31.19
CA CYS A 48 -3.07 14.60 -31.27
C CYS A 48 -2.65 13.99 -32.62
N CYS A 49 -3.41 13.04 -33.14
CA CYS A 49 -3.16 12.47 -34.47
C CYS A 49 -3.29 13.53 -35.57
N ALA A 50 -4.32 14.38 -35.52
CA ALA A 50 -4.50 15.47 -36.48
C ALA A 50 -3.34 16.47 -36.44
N ILE A 51 -2.91 16.88 -35.24
CA ILE A 51 -1.73 17.74 -35.06
C ILE A 51 -0.47 17.07 -35.62
N GLY A 52 -0.27 15.78 -35.28
CA GLY A 52 0.86 15.00 -35.78
C GLY A 52 0.89 14.91 -37.30
N LEU A 53 -0.24 14.63 -37.93
CA LEU A 53 -0.35 14.61 -39.40
C LEU A 53 0.02 15.93 -40.05
N VAL A 54 -0.43 17.06 -39.51
CA VAL A 54 -0.09 18.40 -40.01
C VAL A 54 1.40 18.67 -39.83
N VAL A 55 1.93 18.49 -38.62
CA VAL A 55 3.33 18.82 -38.31
C VAL A 55 4.29 17.93 -39.11
N PHE A 56 4.12 16.61 -39.05
CA PHE A 56 4.99 15.69 -39.79
C PHE A 56 4.78 15.80 -41.30
N GLY A 57 3.56 16.10 -41.77
CA GLY A 57 3.27 16.36 -43.17
C GLY A 57 4.04 17.54 -43.70
N VAL A 58 4.04 18.67 -42.97
CA VAL A 58 4.83 19.87 -43.34
C VAL A 58 6.33 19.58 -43.28
N MET A 59 6.81 18.87 -42.26
CA MET A 59 8.22 18.49 -42.17
C MET A 59 8.68 17.62 -43.35
N ILE A 60 7.90 16.56 -43.66
CA ILE A 60 8.22 15.66 -44.76
C ILE A 60 8.17 16.40 -46.09
N TYR A 61 7.15 17.26 -46.31
CA TYR A 61 7.05 18.09 -47.48
C TYR A 61 8.31 18.98 -47.63
N ALA A 62 8.72 19.67 -46.55
CA ALA A 62 9.91 20.52 -46.55
C ALA A 62 11.19 19.71 -46.87
N MET A 63 11.38 18.56 -46.22
CA MET A 63 12.54 17.70 -46.48
C MET A 63 12.61 17.16 -47.90
N ILE A 64 11.47 16.88 -48.54
CA ILE A 64 11.44 16.39 -49.93
C ILE A 64 11.63 17.51 -50.94
N ASN A 65 10.95 18.64 -50.76
CA ASN A 65 10.89 19.71 -51.78
C ASN A 65 11.95 20.79 -51.64
N HIS A 66 12.40 21.04 -50.39
CA HIS A 66 13.39 22.11 -50.13
C HIS A 66 14.81 21.59 -49.91
N ARG A 67 15.12 20.38 -50.36
CA ARG A 67 16.47 19.81 -50.29
C ARG A 67 17.41 20.46 -51.31
N LYS A 68 18.68 20.64 -50.94
CA LYS A 68 19.73 21.22 -51.79
C LYS A 68 19.87 20.53 -53.15
N SER A 69 19.69 19.21 -53.21
CA SER A 69 19.74 18.41 -54.45
C SER A 69 18.63 18.73 -55.47
N LYS A 70 17.59 19.49 -55.06
CA LYS A 70 16.54 20.01 -55.94
C LYS A 70 16.76 21.49 -56.31
N GLY A 71 17.89 22.06 -55.96
CA GLY A 71 18.21 23.49 -56.25
C GLY A 71 17.49 24.46 -55.33
N ALA A 72 17.00 24.02 -54.18
CA ALA A 72 16.30 24.89 -53.22
C ALA A 72 17.27 25.95 -52.67
N VAL A 73 16.86 27.21 -52.73
CA VAL A 73 17.57 28.37 -52.17
C VAL A 73 16.84 28.79 -50.92
N ALA A 74 17.58 29.00 -49.81
CA ALA A 74 17.00 29.43 -48.56
C ALA A 74 16.39 30.84 -48.69
N SER A 75 15.19 31.04 -48.16
CA SER A 75 14.59 32.36 -48.06
C SER A 75 15.25 33.18 -46.96
N HIS A 76 15.32 34.49 -47.12
CA HIS A 76 15.97 35.40 -46.18
C HIS A 76 15.01 35.98 -45.11
N PHE A 77 13.82 35.42 -44.94
CA PHE A 77 12.94 35.88 -43.88
C PHE A 77 13.38 35.29 -42.52
N HIS A 78 13.32 36.07 -41.46
CA HIS A 78 13.79 35.68 -40.14
C HIS A 78 12.64 35.58 -39.13
N GLU A 79 11.52 36.25 -39.36
CA GLU A 79 10.37 36.33 -38.49
C GLU A 79 9.05 36.51 -39.26
N SER A 80 7.94 36.14 -38.63
CA SER A 80 6.60 36.40 -39.14
C SER A 80 5.63 36.46 -37.97
N THR A 81 5.35 37.65 -37.48
CA THR A 81 4.46 37.91 -36.37
C THR A 81 3.07 37.26 -36.56
N LYS A 82 2.55 37.19 -37.79
CA LYS A 82 1.27 36.52 -38.09
C LYS A 82 1.32 35.03 -37.84
N VAL A 83 2.41 34.38 -38.24
CA VAL A 83 2.60 32.92 -38.00
C VAL A 83 2.83 32.64 -36.53
N GLU A 84 3.59 33.49 -35.86
CA GLU A 84 3.84 33.40 -34.40
C GLU A 84 2.55 33.52 -33.60
N ILE A 85 1.72 34.49 -33.91
CA ILE A 85 0.37 34.60 -33.29
C ILE A 85 -0.47 33.36 -33.58
N ALA A 86 -0.46 32.86 -34.81
CA ALA A 86 -1.27 31.68 -35.18
C ALA A 86 -0.84 30.43 -34.43
N TRP A 87 0.47 30.13 -34.34
CA TRP A 87 0.92 28.93 -33.62
C TRP A 87 0.88 29.06 -32.10
N THR A 88 0.69 30.26 -31.56
CA THR A 88 0.45 30.47 -30.12
C THR A 88 -1.03 30.36 -29.78
N ILE A 89 -1.90 31.06 -30.53
CA ILE A 89 -3.33 31.12 -30.22
C ILE A 89 -4.06 29.78 -30.51
N LEU A 90 -3.74 29.13 -31.64
CA LEU A 90 -4.41 27.89 -32.03
C LEU A 90 -4.25 26.77 -31.00
N PRO A 91 -3.02 26.41 -30.51
CA PRO A 91 -2.87 25.44 -29.45
C PRO A 91 -3.55 25.87 -28.14
N PHE A 92 -3.52 27.15 -27.79
CA PHE A 92 -4.19 27.66 -26.60
C PHE A 92 -5.70 27.42 -26.66
N ILE A 93 -6.35 27.67 -27.80
CA ILE A 93 -7.78 27.39 -28.01
C ILE A 93 -8.04 25.87 -27.89
N ILE A 94 -7.19 25.02 -28.50
CA ILE A 94 -7.32 23.56 -28.40
C ILE A 94 -7.26 23.11 -26.94
N LEU A 95 -6.32 23.63 -26.16
CA LEU A 95 -6.19 23.29 -24.73
C LEU A 95 -7.44 23.69 -23.93
N ILE A 96 -8.02 24.87 -24.16
CA ILE A 96 -9.26 25.30 -23.51
C ILE A 96 -10.41 24.36 -23.86
N LEU A 97 -10.55 24.02 -25.15
CA LEU A 97 -11.61 23.12 -25.61
C LEU A 97 -11.46 21.71 -25.03
N MET A 98 -10.24 21.24 -24.78
CA MET A 98 -9.98 19.95 -24.13
C MET A 98 -10.19 20.01 -22.61
N ALA A 99 -9.89 21.12 -21.97
CA ALA A 99 -10.04 21.27 -20.52
C ALA A 99 -11.49 21.13 -20.06
N ILE A 100 -12.45 21.61 -20.84
CA ILE A 100 -13.89 21.58 -20.48
C ILE A 100 -14.41 20.14 -20.27
N PRO A 101 -14.28 19.20 -21.24
CA PRO A 101 -14.72 17.82 -21.02
C PRO A 101 -13.87 17.08 -20.00
N ALA A 102 -12.58 17.39 -19.89
CA ALA A 102 -11.69 16.80 -18.90
C ALA A 102 -12.14 17.14 -17.47
N THR A 103 -12.42 18.43 -17.20
CA THR A 103 -12.91 18.89 -15.90
C THR A 103 -14.28 18.29 -15.56
N LYS A 104 -15.21 18.20 -16.52
CA LYS A 104 -16.51 17.56 -16.30
C LYS A 104 -16.35 16.07 -15.93
N THR A 105 -15.45 15.36 -16.58
CA THR A 105 -15.16 13.95 -16.27
C THR A 105 -14.55 13.81 -14.87
N LEU A 106 -13.58 14.66 -14.53
CA LEU A 106 -12.95 14.66 -13.21
C LEU A 106 -13.97 14.90 -12.09
N ILE A 107 -14.84 15.92 -12.23
CA ILE A 107 -15.90 16.20 -11.25
C ILE A 107 -16.83 14.98 -11.10
N ALA A 108 -17.19 14.32 -12.20
CA ALA A 108 -18.02 13.13 -12.15
C ALA A 108 -17.33 11.95 -11.45
N MET A 109 -16.01 11.82 -11.58
CA MET A 109 -15.23 10.75 -10.91
C MET A 109 -15.15 10.96 -9.39
N GLU A 110 -15.15 12.21 -8.93
CA GLU A 110 -14.98 12.56 -7.52
C GLU A 110 -16.33 12.73 -6.76
N ASP A 111 -17.47 12.35 -7.36
CA ASP A 111 -18.79 12.43 -6.72
C ASP A 111 -19.30 11.06 -6.23
N PRO A 112 -18.98 10.62 -4.98
CA PRO A 112 -19.46 9.36 -4.41
C PRO A 112 -20.86 9.48 -3.77
N SER A 113 -21.54 10.62 -3.91
CA SER A 113 -22.85 10.87 -3.26
C SER A 113 -23.94 9.88 -3.72
N ASN A 114 -24.90 9.62 -2.85
CA ASN A 114 -26.02 8.72 -3.12
C ASN A 114 -25.59 7.30 -3.54
N ALA A 115 -24.57 6.75 -2.89
CA ALA A 115 -24.16 5.37 -3.11
C ALA A 115 -25.17 4.40 -2.48
N ASP A 116 -25.44 3.30 -3.18
CA ASP A 116 -26.36 2.23 -2.76
C ASP A 116 -25.65 1.17 -1.90
N LEU A 117 -24.33 1.12 -1.95
CA LEU A 117 -23.48 0.18 -1.21
C LEU A 117 -22.16 0.86 -0.88
N THR A 118 -21.66 0.66 0.35
CA THR A 118 -20.35 1.13 0.76
C THR A 118 -19.44 -0.04 1.13
N VAL A 119 -18.27 -0.09 0.49
CA VAL A 119 -17.22 -1.09 0.78
C VAL A 119 -15.96 -0.37 1.22
N LYS A 120 -15.44 -0.75 2.38
CA LYS A 120 -14.11 -0.34 2.81
C LYS A 120 -13.07 -1.28 2.22
N VAL A 121 -12.02 -0.70 1.64
CA VAL A 121 -10.86 -1.39 1.08
C VAL A 121 -9.65 -0.99 1.91
N THR A 122 -9.05 -1.94 2.59
CA THR A 122 -7.85 -1.69 3.39
C THR A 122 -6.68 -2.47 2.78
N GLY A 123 -5.61 -1.76 2.40
CA GLY A 123 -4.37 -2.37 1.95
C GLY A 123 -3.48 -2.73 3.13
N SER A 124 -2.81 -3.87 3.03
CA SER A 124 -1.72 -4.26 3.92
C SER A 124 -0.72 -5.13 3.17
N GLN A 125 0.49 -5.29 3.67
CA GLN A 125 1.59 -6.04 3.03
C GLN A 125 1.38 -7.56 3.18
N TRP A 126 0.99 -8.32 2.16
CA TRP A 126 0.61 -7.91 0.79
C TRP A 126 -0.72 -8.57 0.45
N LYS A 127 -1.80 -7.94 0.82
CA LYS A 127 -3.19 -8.42 0.68
C LYS A 127 -4.17 -7.26 0.74
N TRP A 128 -5.40 -7.54 0.35
CA TRP A 128 -6.50 -6.61 0.51
C TRP A 128 -7.49 -7.12 1.56
N HIS A 129 -8.05 -6.23 2.37
CA HIS A 129 -9.15 -6.49 3.28
C HIS A 129 -10.38 -5.72 2.80
N TYR A 130 -11.50 -6.42 2.64
CA TYR A 130 -12.76 -5.86 2.19
C TYR A 130 -13.79 -5.96 3.30
N SER A 131 -14.46 -4.82 3.62
CA SER A 131 -15.54 -4.76 4.61
C SER A 131 -16.77 -4.12 3.99
N TYR A 132 -17.89 -4.81 4.00
CA TYR A 132 -19.18 -4.33 3.51
C TYR A 132 -19.99 -3.81 4.71
N PHE A 133 -20.10 -2.50 4.85
CA PHE A 133 -20.70 -1.88 6.03
C PHE A 133 -22.15 -2.30 6.29
N ASP A 134 -22.95 -2.37 5.21
CA ASP A 134 -24.38 -2.65 5.33
C ASP A 134 -24.69 -4.15 5.46
N GLN A 135 -23.71 -5.01 5.20
CA GLN A 135 -23.90 -6.46 5.12
C GLN A 135 -23.26 -7.22 6.28
N ASP A 136 -22.42 -6.56 7.09
CA ASP A 136 -21.63 -7.19 8.15
C ASP A 136 -20.79 -8.37 7.62
N ILE A 137 -20.19 -8.17 6.45
CA ILE A 137 -19.29 -9.12 5.79
C ILE A 137 -17.92 -8.48 5.71
N ASP A 138 -16.91 -9.22 6.20
CA ASP A 138 -15.53 -8.80 6.05
C ASP A 138 -14.61 -9.99 5.80
N PHE A 139 -13.59 -9.80 4.95
CA PHE A 139 -12.63 -10.86 4.64
C PHE A 139 -11.35 -10.31 4.02
N TYR A 140 -10.27 -11.08 4.17
CA TYR A 140 -9.02 -10.86 3.45
C TYR A 140 -9.05 -11.58 2.11
N SER A 141 -8.39 -10.97 1.12
CA SER A 141 -8.20 -11.47 -0.24
C SER A 141 -6.71 -11.59 -0.50
N ILE A 142 -6.23 -12.81 -0.73
CA ILE A 142 -4.81 -13.13 -0.89
C ILE A 142 -4.54 -13.83 -2.21
N LEU A 143 -3.31 -13.71 -2.71
CA LEU A 143 -2.84 -14.36 -3.93
C LEU A 143 -2.93 -15.89 -3.83
N THR A 144 -3.46 -16.54 -4.88
CA THR A 144 -3.52 -18.00 -4.98
C THR A 144 -2.56 -18.63 -5.99
N THR A 145 -1.74 -17.83 -6.68
CA THR A 145 -0.77 -18.36 -7.64
C THR A 145 0.17 -19.37 -6.96
N PRO A 146 0.24 -20.61 -7.47
CA PRO A 146 1.09 -21.65 -6.89
C PRO A 146 2.56 -21.22 -6.81
N ARG A 147 3.21 -21.58 -5.72
CA ARG A 147 4.61 -21.22 -5.49
C ARG A 147 5.55 -21.75 -6.58
N ALA A 148 5.26 -22.95 -7.08
CA ALA A 148 6.04 -23.55 -8.17
C ALA A 148 6.00 -22.70 -9.47
N GLN A 149 4.88 -22.01 -9.75
CA GLN A 149 4.81 -21.07 -10.87
C GLN A 149 5.61 -19.80 -10.60
N ILE A 150 5.63 -19.33 -9.34
CA ILE A 150 6.39 -18.14 -8.92
C ILE A 150 7.89 -18.41 -9.03
N GLU A 151 8.34 -19.58 -8.59
CA GLU A 151 9.73 -20.03 -8.61
C GLU A 151 10.18 -20.50 -10.01
N GLY A 152 9.26 -20.60 -10.96
CA GLY A 152 9.55 -20.99 -12.35
C GLY A 152 9.79 -22.48 -12.55
N THR A 153 9.40 -23.32 -11.59
CA THR A 153 9.46 -24.80 -11.70
C THR A 153 8.24 -25.39 -12.40
N GLU A 154 7.15 -24.60 -12.53
CA GLU A 154 5.96 -24.93 -13.31
C GLU A 154 5.64 -23.83 -14.32
N THR A 155 4.90 -24.19 -15.39
CA THR A 155 4.43 -23.24 -16.40
C THR A 155 3.42 -22.26 -15.79
N LYS A 156 3.60 -20.97 -16.05
CA LYS A 156 2.69 -19.92 -15.61
C LYS A 156 1.32 -20.07 -16.23
N GLY A 157 0.27 -20.01 -15.41
CA GLY A 157 -1.12 -19.98 -15.86
C GLY A 157 -1.49 -18.69 -16.59
N GLU A 158 -2.65 -18.69 -17.26
CA GLU A 158 -3.17 -17.52 -18.01
C GLU A 158 -3.28 -16.26 -17.15
N ASN A 159 -3.76 -16.41 -15.91
CA ASN A 159 -3.92 -15.30 -14.95
C ASN A 159 -2.81 -15.30 -13.89
N TYR A 160 -1.57 -15.57 -14.30
CA TYR A 160 -0.42 -15.56 -13.39
C TYR A 160 -0.34 -14.28 -12.58
N LEU A 161 -0.29 -14.38 -11.26
CA LEU A 161 -0.31 -13.29 -10.26
C LEU A 161 -1.57 -12.41 -10.30
N LEU A 162 -2.68 -12.89 -10.85
CA LEU A 162 -3.94 -12.15 -10.99
C LEU A 162 -5.16 -12.90 -10.43
N GLU A 163 -4.96 -13.94 -9.62
CA GLU A 163 -6.03 -14.69 -8.97
C GLU A 163 -5.91 -14.62 -7.46
N VAL A 164 -7.07 -14.61 -6.80
CA VAL A 164 -7.18 -14.56 -5.33
C VAL A 164 -8.07 -15.68 -4.80
N ASP A 165 -7.94 -15.98 -3.52
CA ASP A 165 -8.79 -16.95 -2.80
C ASP A 165 -10.23 -16.47 -2.65
N LYS A 166 -10.43 -15.17 -2.35
CA LYS A 166 -11.74 -14.55 -2.13
C LYS A 166 -11.86 -13.27 -2.96
N PRO A 167 -12.57 -13.30 -4.09
CA PRO A 167 -12.79 -12.11 -4.89
C PRO A 167 -13.71 -11.12 -4.18
N LEU A 168 -13.56 -9.82 -4.46
CA LEU A 168 -14.51 -8.79 -4.11
C LEU A 168 -15.77 -8.97 -4.96
N VAL A 169 -16.91 -9.26 -4.36
CA VAL A 169 -18.18 -9.50 -5.07
C VAL A 169 -19.04 -8.24 -5.02
N LEU A 170 -19.47 -7.74 -6.18
CA LEU A 170 -20.22 -6.49 -6.29
C LEU A 170 -21.46 -6.65 -7.16
N PRO A 171 -22.59 -6.00 -6.84
CA PRO A 171 -23.76 -5.98 -7.70
C PRO A 171 -23.54 -5.07 -8.91
N ILE A 172 -24.08 -5.44 -10.08
CA ILE A 172 -24.17 -4.54 -11.23
C ILE A 172 -25.30 -3.52 -11.05
N ASN A 173 -25.22 -2.42 -11.81
CA ASN A 173 -26.23 -1.34 -11.89
C ASN A 173 -26.46 -0.56 -10.57
N ARG A 174 -25.74 -0.85 -9.49
CA ARG A 174 -25.77 -0.09 -8.24
C ARG A 174 -24.56 0.85 -8.17
N LYS A 175 -24.74 2.01 -7.54
CA LYS A 175 -23.64 2.94 -7.25
C LYS A 175 -22.92 2.46 -5.99
N ILE A 176 -21.65 2.10 -6.13
CA ILE A 176 -20.83 1.53 -5.07
C ILE A 176 -19.78 2.57 -4.69
N ARG A 177 -19.73 2.93 -3.42
CA ARG A 177 -18.70 3.79 -2.82
C ARG A 177 -17.61 2.94 -2.22
N PHE A 178 -16.36 3.27 -2.50
CA PHE A 178 -15.19 2.69 -1.86
C PHE A 178 -14.57 3.68 -0.88
N LEU A 179 -14.28 3.21 0.33
CA LEU A 179 -13.48 3.91 1.33
C LEU A 179 -12.13 3.21 1.42
N MET A 180 -11.06 3.87 0.95
CA MET A 180 -9.74 3.26 0.78
C MET A 180 -8.75 3.79 1.80
N THR A 181 -8.11 2.89 2.53
CA THR A 181 -7.08 3.18 3.53
C THR A 181 -6.03 2.07 3.56
N SER A 182 -5.00 2.22 4.37
CA SER A 182 -3.97 1.21 4.61
C SER A 182 -3.67 1.06 6.10
N GLU A 183 -3.18 -0.11 6.49
CA GLU A 183 -2.72 -0.41 7.86
C GLU A 183 -1.22 -0.16 8.05
N ASP A 184 -0.43 -0.13 6.96
CA ASP A 184 1.04 -0.12 7.03
C ASP A 184 1.69 0.92 6.12
N VAL A 185 1.81 0.66 4.82
CA VAL A 185 2.42 1.54 3.82
C VAL A 185 1.38 2.02 2.80
N ILE A 186 1.76 2.90 1.90
CA ILE A 186 0.87 3.32 0.81
C ILE A 186 0.72 2.16 -0.18
N HIS A 187 -0.53 1.82 -0.51
CA HIS A 187 -0.93 0.95 -1.61
C HIS A 187 -1.80 1.74 -2.58
N SER A 188 -2.11 1.18 -3.75
CA SER A 188 -3.08 1.80 -4.66
C SER A 188 -4.00 0.73 -5.25
N TRP A 189 -5.29 0.87 -5.02
CA TRP A 189 -6.30 -0.04 -5.55
C TRP A 189 -6.62 0.34 -7.00
N TRP A 190 -6.23 -0.50 -7.95
CA TRP A 190 -6.35 -0.23 -9.36
C TRP A 190 -7.06 -1.35 -10.11
N VAL A 191 -8.23 -1.05 -10.66
CA VAL A 191 -8.98 -1.93 -11.57
C VAL A 191 -9.20 -1.19 -12.89
N PRO A 192 -8.41 -1.47 -13.92
CA PRO A 192 -8.44 -0.75 -15.21
C PRO A 192 -9.81 -0.71 -15.85
N ALA A 193 -10.57 -1.82 -15.80
CA ALA A 193 -11.90 -1.93 -16.38
C ALA A 193 -12.92 -0.96 -15.77
N PHE A 194 -12.69 -0.51 -14.53
CA PHE A 194 -13.54 0.45 -13.83
C PHE A 194 -13.10 1.90 -13.98
N ALA A 195 -11.92 2.13 -14.56
CA ALA A 195 -11.20 3.41 -14.54
C ALA A 195 -10.95 3.95 -13.13
N ILE A 196 -10.77 3.06 -12.16
CA ILE A 196 -10.41 3.40 -10.79
C ILE A 196 -8.94 3.09 -10.58
N LYS A 197 -8.18 4.09 -10.15
CA LYS A 197 -6.87 3.99 -9.52
C LYS A 197 -6.87 4.99 -8.37
N LYS A 198 -6.88 4.50 -7.14
CA LYS A 198 -6.96 5.36 -5.95
C LYS A 198 -6.04 4.81 -4.86
N ASP A 199 -5.25 5.69 -4.28
CA ASP A 199 -4.29 5.33 -3.25
C ASP A 199 -5.00 5.01 -1.93
N ALA A 200 -4.46 4.00 -1.25
CA ALA A 200 -4.82 3.58 0.10
C ALA A 200 -3.69 4.03 1.03
N ASN A 201 -3.89 5.14 1.72
CA ASN A 201 -2.87 5.80 2.54
C ASN A 201 -3.07 5.48 4.03
N PRO A 202 -2.02 5.15 4.78
CA PRO A 202 -2.10 5.01 6.23
C PRO A 202 -2.61 6.31 6.89
N GLY A 203 -3.57 6.18 7.80
CA GLY A 203 -4.12 7.32 8.54
C GLY A 203 -5.07 8.24 7.76
N PHE A 204 -5.33 7.95 6.48
CA PHE A 204 -6.28 8.71 5.64
C PHE A 204 -7.31 7.77 5.02
N ILE A 205 -8.48 8.32 4.71
CA ILE A 205 -9.52 7.62 3.96
C ILE A 205 -9.72 8.37 2.64
N ASN A 206 -9.34 7.73 1.55
CA ASN A 206 -9.65 8.19 0.20
C ASN A 206 -10.95 7.57 -0.28
N GLU A 207 -11.64 8.26 -1.18
CA GLU A 207 -12.90 7.81 -1.73
C GLU A 207 -12.83 7.63 -3.23
N ALA A 208 -13.55 6.64 -3.72
CA ALA A 208 -13.85 6.44 -5.12
C ALA A 208 -15.25 5.83 -5.25
N TRP A 209 -15.82 5.83 -6.45
CA TRP A 209 -17.08 5.17 -6.71
C TRP A 209 -17.10 4.48 -8.07
N THR A 210 -17.99 3.52 -8.22
CA THR A 210 -18.24 2.86 -9.50
C THR A 210 -19.70 2.48 -9.63
N ARG A 211 -20.14 2.29 -10.89
CA ARG A 211 -21.36 1.58 -11.24
C ARG A 211 -21.03 0.67 -12.42
N ILE A 212 -21.05 -0.62 -12.16
CA ILE A 212 -20.67 -1.65 -13.13
C ILE A 212 -21.90 -2.00 -13.98
N ASP A 213 -21.76 -1.93 -15.30
CA ASP A 213 -22.88 -2.15 -16.23
C ASP A 213 -22.99 -3.59 -16.69
N LYS A 214 -21.95 -4.38 -16.56
CA LYS A 214 -21.86 -5.75 -17.10
C LYS A 214 -21.38 -6.73 -16.04
N PRO A 215 -22.06 -7.89 -15.90
CA PRO A 215 -21.55 -8.96 -15.03
C PRO A 215 -20.25 -9.55 -15.61
N GLY A 216 -19.39 -10.06 -14.73
CA GLY A 216 -18.13 -10.68 -15.15
C GLY A 216 -17.05 -10.61 -14.09
N ILE A 217 -15.86 -11.11 -14.43
CA ILE A 217 -14.68 -11.08 -13.56
C ILE A 217 -13.71 -10.02 -14.08
N TYR A 218 -13.35 -9.08 -13.21
CA TYR A 218 -12.47 -7.97 -13.51
C TYR A 218 -11.23 -8.02 -12.63
N ARG A 219 -10.08 -7.87 -13.25
CA ARG A 219 -8.78 -8.00 -12.57
C ARG A 219 -8.07 -6.67 -12.46
N GLY A 220 -7.35 -6.51 -11.36
CA GLY A 220 -6.56 -5.36 -11.04
C GLY A 220 -5.33 -5.73 -10.23
N GLN A 221 -4.57 -4.72 -9.86
CA GLN A 221 -3.30 -4.90 -9.15
C GLN A 221 -3.09 -3.73 -8.19
N CYS A 222 -2.21 -3.92 -7.20
CA CYS A 222 -1.66 -2.80 -6.47
C CYS A 222 -0.82 -1.94 -7.43
N ALA A 223 -1.03 -0.63 -7.43
CA ALA A 223 -0.42 0.31 -8.37
C ALA A 223 0.44 1.39 -7.67
N GLU A 224 0.81 1.18 -6.39
CA GLU A 224 1.78 1.98 -5.65
C GLU A 224 2.78 1.04 -4.97
N LEU A 225 4.09 1.34 -5.14
CA LEU A 225 5.17 0.48 -4.65
C LEU A 225 5.10 0.34 -3.12
N CYS A 226 4.70 -0.83 -2.65
CA CYS A 226 4.42 -1.14 -1.25
C CYS A 226 5.39 -2.16 -0.63
N GLY A 227 6.55 -2.37 -1.24
CA GLY A 227 7.59 -3.27 -0.72
C GLY A 227 7.87 -4.48 -1.60
N LYS A 228 8.49 -5.51 -1.01
CA LYS A 228 9.06 -6.68 -1.70
C LYS A 228 8.05 -7.43 -2.58
N ASP A 229 6.84 -7.67 -2.06
CA ASP A 229 5.83 -8.47 -2.73
C ASP A 229 4.70 -7.58 -3.33
N HIS A 230 5.05 -6.35 -3.74
CA HIS A 230 4.14 -5.40 -4.39
C HIS A 230 3.33 -6.01 -5.55
N GLY A 231 3.94 -6.83 -6.38
CA GLY A 231 3.27 -7.52 -7.49
C GLY A 231 2.45 -8.75 -7.08
N PHE A 232 2.39 -9.10 -5.79
CA PHE A 232 1.80 -10.34 -5.27
C PHE A 232 0.52 -10.09 -4.47
N MET A 233 -0.11 -8.92 -4.64
CA MET A 233 -1.40 -8.56 -4.05
C MET A 233 -2.40 -8.11 -5.13
N PRO A 234 -2.87 -9.04 -5.97
CA PRO A 234 -3.82 -8.74 -7.03
C PRO A 234 -5.20 -8.39 -6.49
N ILE A 235 -6.03 -7.87 -7.39
CA ILE A 235 -7.43 -7.56 -7.15
C ILE A 235 -8.25 -8.36 -8.14
N VAL A 236 -9.24 -9.11 -7.63
CA VAL A 236 -10.26 -9.76 -8.47
C VAL A 236 -11.62 -9.27 -8.01
N VAL A 237 -12.38 -8.72 -8.94
CA VAL A 237 -13.77 -8.29 -8.70
C VAL A 237 -14.69 -9.17 -9.50
N GLN A 238 -15.65 -9.79 -8.83
CA GLN A 238 -16.75 -10.53 -9.44
C GLN A 238 -18.01 -9.68 -9.42
N ALA A 239 -18.43 -9.17 -10.57
CA ALA A 239 -19.65 -8.39 -10.70
C ALA A 239 -20.83 -9.31 -11.03
N LEU A 240 -21.87 -9.28 -10.22
CA LEU A 240 -23.02 -10.18 -10.30
C LEU A 240 -24.33 -9.40 -10.53
N PRO A 241 -25.33 -10.02 -11.19
CA PRO A 241 -26.70 -9.57 -11.11
C PRO A 241 -27.21 -9.47 -9.67
N GLU A 242 -28.15 -8.57 -9.40
CA GLU A 242 -28.64 -8.29 -8.04
C GLU A 242 -29.04 -9.56 -7.28
N ALA A 243 -29.83 -10.45 -7.88
CA ALA A 243 -30.30 -11.67 -7.23
C ALA A 243 -29.15 -12.63 -6.85
N GLU A 244 -28.10 -12.69 -7.67
CA GLU A 244 -26.93 -13.51 -7.38
C GLU A 244 -26.06 -12.87 -6.29
N PHE A 245 -25.97 -11.53 -6.25
CA PHE A 245 -25.30 -10.82 -5.16
C PHE A 245 -25.99 -11.04 -3.82
N GLU A 246 -27.31 -10.93 -3.74
CA GLU A 246 -28.06 -11.18 -2.51
C GLU A 246 -27.96 -12.66 -2.05
N ALA A 247 -27.92 -13.59 -3.00
CA ALA A 247 -27.66 -15.00 -2.70
C ALA A 247 -26.26 -15.19 -2.10
N TRP A 248 -25.25 -14.56 -2.70
CA TRP A 248 -23.89 -14.56 -2.17
C TRP A 248 -23.80 -13.94 -0.76
N VAL A 249 -24.47 -12.81 -0.50
CA VAL A 249 -24.53 -12.21 0.84
C VAL A 249 -25.10 -13.17 1.87
N THR A 250 -26.18 -13.88 1.48
CA THR A 250 -26.81 -14.88 2.34
C THR A 250 -25.86 -16.04 2.64
N GLU A 251 -25.16 -16.53 1.63
CA GLU A 251 -24.16 -17.61 1.76
C GLU A 251 -23.00 -17.17 2.67
N GLN A 252 -22.48 -15.96 2.51
CA GLN A 252 -21.41 -15.46 3.39
C GLN A 252 -21.84 -15.39 4.86
N LYS A 253 -23.05 -14.91 5.13
CA LYS A 253 -23.58 -14.87 6.50
C LYS A 253 -23.76 -16.27 7.11
N GLN A 254 -24.24 -17.22 6.32
CA GLN A 254 -24.35 -18.62 6.75
C GLN A 254 -22.97 -19.23 7.00
N ALA A 255 -22.00 -18.99 6.10
CA ALA A 255 -20.63 -19.46 6.26
C ALA A 255 -19.96 -18.86 7.50
N ALA A 256 -20.17 -17.56 7.77
CA ALA A 256 -19.66 -16.93 8.99
C ALA A 256 -20.26 -17.54 10.26
N GLY A 257 -21.56 -17.84 10.27
CA GLY A 257 -22.21 -18.56 11.38
C GLY A 257 -21.61 -19.94 11.60
N ALA A 258 -21.49 -20.73 10.53
CA ALA A 258 -20.89 -22.07 10.62
C ALA A 258 -19.41 -22.01 11.05
N ALA A 259 -18.64 -21.01 10.59
CA ALA A 259 -17.26 -20.80 11.01
C ALA A 259 -17.17 -20.46 12.51
N ALA A 260 -18.08 -19.63 13.03
CA ALA A 260 -18.15 -19.31 14.46
C ALA A 260 -18.48 -20.54 15.31
N GLU A 261 -19.42 -21.37 14.88
CA GLU A 261 -19.75 -22.64 15.55
C GLU A 261 -18.56 -23.62 15.54
N ALA A 262 -17.87 -23.74 14.38
CA ALA A 262 -16.68 -24.57 14.24
C ALA A 262 -15.52 -24.06 15.13
N ALA A 263 -15.31 -22.75 15.21
CA ALA A 263 -14.31 -22.14 16.08
C ALA A 263 -14.62 -22.43 17.57
N GLN A 264 -15.90 -22.36 17.95
CA GLN A 264 -16.31 -22.70 19.32
C GLN A 264 -16.12 -24.20 19.63
N ALA A 265 -16.42 -25.06 18.67
CA ALA A 265 -16.21 -26.53 18.83
C ALA A 265 -14.71 -26.85 18.95
N ALA A 266 -13.84 -26.14 18.18
CA ALA A 266 -12.41 -26.32 18.23
C ALA A 266 -11.78 -26.04 19.62
N LEU A 267 -12.40 -25.14 20.41
CA LEU A 267 -11.93 -24.89 21.79
C LEU A 267 -12.03 -26.12 22.72
N SER A 268 -12.92 -27.05 22.39
CA SER A 268 -13.12 -28.29 23.16
C SER A 268 -12.32 -29.48 22.61
N GLN A 269 -11.71 -29.31 21.44
CA GLN A 269 -10.90 -30.32 20.75
C GLN A 269 -9.45 -30.26 21.21
N THR A 270 -8.84 -31.42 21.44
CA THR A 270 -7.38 -31.52 21.64
C THR A 270 -6.78 -32.20 20.42
N LEU A 271 -5.89 -31.53 19.74
CA LEU A 271 -5.16 -32.08 18.61
C LEU A 271 -3.79 -32.62 19.02
N SER A 272 -3.36 -33.68 18.37
CA SER A 272 -1.99 -34.19 18.52
C SER A 272 -0.97 -33.17 18.02
N LYS A 273 0.27 -33.29 18.48
CA LYS A 273 1.36 -32.43 18.02
C LYS A 273 1.56 -32.56 16.51
N GLU A 274 1.43 -33.76 15.98
CA GLU A 274 1.58 -34.05 14.54
C GLU A 274 0.53 -33.36 13.70
N GLU A 275 -0.73 -33.36 14.15
CA GLU A 275 -1.83 -32.64 13.49
C GLU A 275 -1.61 -31.14 13.53
N LEU A 276 -1.20 -30.58 14.67
CA LEU A 276 -0.88 -29.18 14.84
C LEU A 276 0.31 -28.76 13.97
N MET A 277 1.35 -29.59 13.87
CA MET A 277 2.50 -29.33 12.99
C MET A 277 2.10 -29.29 11.52
N THR A 278 1.24 -30.21 11.08
CA THR A 278 0.76 -30.28 9.69
C THR A 278 -0.10 -29.10 9.34
N GLN A 279 -1.06 -28.74 10.19
CA GLN A 279 -1.92 -27.55 10.00
C GLN A 279 -1.09 -26.27 10.09
N GLY A 280 -0.19 -26.20 11.07
CA GLY A 280 0.67 -25.05 11.30
C GLY A 280 1.60 -24.73 10.14
N GLU A 281 2.15 -25.76 9.48
CA GLU A 281 2.94 -25.56 8.26
C GLU A 281 2.13 -24.92 7.16
N GLN A 282 0.89 -25.35 6.94
CA GLN A 282 0.01 -24.78 5.93
C GLN A 282 -0.31 -23.31 6.23
N VAL A 283 -0.65 -23.00 7.48
CA VAL A 283 -0.91 -21.61 7.91
C VAL A 283 0.36 -20.77 7.77
N TYR A 284 1.51 -21.31 8.17
CA TYR A 284 2.81 -20.63 8.04
C TYR A 284 3.13 -20.27 6.59
N LEU A 285 3.02 -21.23 5.69
CA LEU A 285 3.31 -21.02 4.27
C LEU A 285 2.34 -20.00 3.62
N GLY A 286 1.09 -19.96 4.07
CA GLY A 286 0.07 -19.05 3.57
C GLY A 286 0.20 -17.61 4.10
N HIS A 287 0.61 -17.43 5.35
CA HIS A 287 0.51 -16.14 6.05
C HIS A 287 1.84 -15.55 6.54
N CYS A 288 2.83 -16.38 6.82
CA CYS A 288 4.08 -15.97 7.51
C CYS A 288 5.31 -16.04 6.60
N ALA A 289 5.38 -17.05 5.73
CA ALA A 289 6.56 -17.35 4.92
C ALA A 289 6.96 -16.24 3.93
N ALA A 290 6.03 -15.39 3.52
CA ALA A 290 6.33 -14.24 2.66
C ALA A 290 7.39 -13.32 3.29
N CYS A 291 7.32 -13.10 4.60
CA CYS A 291 8.28 -12.28 5.34
C CYS A 291 9.36 -13.14 6.00
N HIS A 292 8.97 -14.18 6.73
CA HIS A 292 9.88 -14.99 7.54
C HIS A 292 10.58 -16.12 6.77
N GLN A 293 10.33 -16.25 5.46
CA GLN A 293 10.83 -17.29 4.55
C GLN A 293 10.34 -18.71 4.92
N PRO A 294 10.22 -19.65 3.96
CA PRO A 294 9.73 -21.01 4.23
C PRO A 294 10.57 -21.79 5.24
N ASN A 295 11.86 -21.45 5.36
CA ASN A 295 12.83 -22.08 6.27
C ASN A 295 12.95 -21.33 7.61
N GLY A 296 12.14 -20.32 7.89
CA GLY A 296 12.17 -19.55 9.13
C GLY A 296 13.38 -18.65 9.32
N GLU A 297 14.23 -18.46 8.30
CA GLU A 297 15.46 -17.66 8.40
C GLU A 297 15.23 -16.16 8.25
N GLY A 298 14.03 -15.75 7.84
CA GLY A 298 13.71 -14.35 7.62
C GLY A 298 14.51 -13.73 6.47
N LEU A 299 14.59 -12.42 6.47
CA LEU A 299 15.40 -11.64 5.53
C LEU A 299 16.25 -10.66 6.35
N GLN A 300 17.57 -10.90 6.35
CA GLN A 300 18.52 -10.16 7.16
C GLN A 300 18.36 -8.64 7.00
N GLY A 301 18.20 -7.94 8.11
CA GLY A 301 18.03 -6.48 8.16
C GLY A 301 16.62 -5.98 7.79
N VAL A 302 15.69 -6.86 7.38
CA VAL A 302 14.32 -6.50 6.98
C VAL A 302 13.27 -7.27 7.80
N PHE A 303 13.34 -8.61 7.77
CA PHE A 303 12.41 -9.46 8.52
C PHE A 303 13.18 -10.41 9.44
N PRO A 304 12.82 -10.48 10.73
CA PRO A 304 13.55 -11.30 11.68
C PRO A 304 13.42 -12.79 11.36
N HIS A 305 14.44 -13.56 11.76
CA HIS A 305 14.37 -15.01 11.73
C HIS A 305 13.48 -15.54 12.87
N LEU A 306 12.78 -16.63 12.62
CA LEU A 306 12.03 -17.40 13.62
C LEU A 306 12.82 -18.61 14.11
N LYS A 307 13.67 -19.17 13.25
CA LYS A 307 14.62 -20.22 13.57
C LYS A 307 15.59 -19.77 14.66
N GLY A 308 15.54 -20.40 15.83
CA GLY A 308 16.34 -20.02 17.00
C GLY A 308 16.00 -18.68 17.63
N SER A 309 14.87 -18.07 17.27
CA SER A 309 14.44 -16.79 17.82
C SER A 309 14.09 -16.90 19.30
N PRO A 310 14.58 -15.99 20.17
CA PRO A 310 14.20 -15.94 21.57
C PRO A 310 12.70 -15.70 21.80
N ILE A 311 12.01 -15.06 20.84
CA ILE A 311 10.55 -14.85 20.89
C ILE A 311 9.85 -16.17 20.55
N ALA A 312 10.21 -16.79 19.43
CA ALA A 312 9.57 -18.02 18.97
C ALA A 312 9.83 -19.21 19.91
N THR A 313 11.00 -19.29 20.56
CA THR A 313 11.36 -20.40 21.46
C THR A 313 11.27 -20.05 22.95
N GLY A 314 10.96 -18.81 23.28
CA GLY A 314 10.81 -18.32 24.64
C GLY A 314 9.44 -18.63 25.28
N PRO A 315 9.01 -17.84 26.28
CA PRO A 315 7.68 -18.01 26.90
C PRO A 315 6.56 -17.94 25.87
N LEU A 316 5.60 -18.87 25.95
CA LEU A 316 4.47 -18.94 25.00
C LEU A 316 3.68 -17.63 24.93
N SER A 317 3.47 -16.98 26.06
CA SER A 317 2.76 -15.68 26.12
C SER A 317 3.41 -14.60 25.26
N GLY A 318 4.73 -14.51 25.25
CA GLY A 318 5.46 -13.53 24.43
C GLY A 318 5.37 -13.82 22.93
N HIS A 319 5.29 -15.10 22.55
CA HIS A 319 5.08 -15.49 21.15
C HIS A 319 3.63 -15.20 20.72
N LEU A 320 2.65 -15.59 21.53
CA LEU A 320 1.23 -15.32 21.27
C LEU A 320 0.94 -13.81 21.18
N GLU A 321 1.58 -12.99 22.04
CA GLU A 321 1.44 -11.53 21.98
C GLU A 321 1.78 -10.98 20.59
N ILE A 322 2.91 -11.40 20.04
CA ILE A 322 3.36 -10.93 18.71
C ILE A 322 2.46 -11.46 17.59
N VAL A 323 2.04 -12.71 17.65
CA VAL A 323 1.18 -13.28 16.60
C VAL A 323 -0.22 -12.68 16.64
N LEU A 324 -0.80 -12.51 17.82
CA LEU A 324 -2.17 -12.00 17.98
C LEU A 324 -2.28 -10.51 17.72
N ASN A 325 -1.36 -9.71 18.26
CA ASN A 325 -1.47 -8.25 18.31
C ASN A 325 -0.50 -7.55 17.32
N GLY A 326 0.37 -8.33 16.66
CA GLY A 326 1.42 -7.76 15.82
C GLY A 326 2.49 -7.03 16.63
N LYS A 327 3.30 -6.26 15.95
CA LYS A 327 4.29 -5.40 16.60
C LYS A 327 4.20 -3.99 16.04
N THR A 328 3.71 -3.07 16.86
CA THR A 328 3.56 -1.65 16.50
C THR A 328 4.86 -1.08 15.92
N GLY A 329 4.74 -0.32 14.83
CA GLY A 329 5.88 0.29 14.15
C GLY A 329 6.68 -0.67 13.28
N THR A 330 6.18 -1.87 13.00
CA THR A 330 6.80 -2.84 12.09
C THR A 330 5.78 -3.42 11.11
N ALA A 331 6.25 -4.16 10.10
CA ALA A 331 5.39 -4.89 9.16
C ALA A 331 4.75 -6.16 9.77
N MET A 332 5.04 -6.50 11.04
CA MET A 332 4.41 -7.65 11.72
C MET A 332 2.98 -7.29 12.12
N GLN A 333 2.04 -7.80 11.36
CA GLN A 333 0.61 -7.55 11.52
C GLN A 333 0.01 -8.34 12.68
N ALA A 334 -1.16 -7.89 13.15
CA ALA A 334 -2.01 -8.63 14.07
C ALA A 334 -2.79 -9.73 13.31
N PHE A 335 -2.72 -10.97 13.78
CA PHE A 335 -3.41 -12.09 13.15
C PHE A 335 -4.69 -12.52 13.91
N SER A 336 -5.01 -11.91 15.04
CA SER A 336 -6.21 -12.24 15.83
C SER A 336 -7.54 -12.08 15.09
N LYS A 337 -7.58 -11.23 14.05
CA LYS A 337 -8.76 -11.04 13.19
C LYS A 337 -8.66 -11.78 11.84
N GLN A 338 -7.56 -12.45 11.58
CA GLN A 338 -7.27 -13.10 10.30
C GLN A 338 -7.29 -14.62 10.40
N LEU A 339 -6.90 -15.14 11.57
CA LEU A 339 -6.78 -16.56 11.86
C LEU A 339 -7.64 -16.94 13.06
N THR A 340 -8.22 -18.13 13.01
CA THR A 340 -8.93 -18.72 14.13
C THR A 340 -7.97 -19.07 15.27
N ALA A 341 -8.49 -19.24 16.48
CA ALA A 341 -7.67 -19.68 17.62
C ALA A 341 -6.96 -21.01 17.35
N GLN A 342 -7.56 -21.91 16.57
CA GLN A 342 -6.94 -23.18 16.17
C GLN A 342 -5.79 -22.98 15.18
N GLU A 343 -5.95 -22.11 14.18
CA GLU A 343 -4.89 -21.80 13.22
C GLU A 343 -3.71 -21.11 13.91
N ILE A 344 -3.98 -20.18 14.85
CA ILE A 344 -2.95 -19.53 15.66
C ILE A 344 -2.23 -20.57 16.54
N ALA A 345 -2.98 -21.50 17.17
CA ALA A 345 -2.40 -22.58 17.96
C ALA A 345 -1.49 -23.49 17.10
N ALA A 346 -1.97 -23.85 15.92
CA ALA A 346 -1.24 -24.70 14.99
C ALA A 346 0.04 -24.03 14.48
N VAL A 347 -0.04 -22.77 13.99
CA VAL A 347 1.14 -22.05 13.48
C VAL A 347 2.14 -21.76 14.60
N THR A 348 1.69 -21.40 15.79
CA THR A 348 2.56 -21.22 16.95
C THR A 348 3.28 -22.52 17.32
N THR A 349 2.56 -23.67 17.31
CA THR A 349 3.17 -24.99 17.51
C THR A 349 4.23 -25.28 16.45
N TYR A 350 3.95 -25.01 15.19
CA TYR A 350 4.88 -25.21 14.08
C TYR A 350 6.14 -24.36 14.26
N GLU A 351 6.02 -23.05 14.44
CA GLU A 351 7.15 -22.13 14.59
C GLU A 351 8.04 -22.48 15.80
N ARG A 352 7.47 -23.02 16.85
CA ARG A 352 8.17 -23.45 18.07
C ARG A 352 8.87 -24.78 17.94
N ASN A 353 8.56 -25.57 16.90
CA ASN A 353 9.12 -26.92 16.73
C ASN A 353 9.73 -27.20 15.35
N ALA A 354 9.65 -26.27 14.39
CA ALA A 354 10.22 -26.42 13.06
C ALA A 354 11.67 -25.87 12.98
N TRP A 355 12.38 -26.19 11.89
CA TRP A 355 13.70 -25.67 11.50
C TRP A 355 14.82 -25.86 12.56
N GLY A 356 14.64 -26.79 13.48
CA GLY A 356 15.54 -27.02 14.60
C GLY A 356 15.14 -26.32 15.90
N ASN A 357 14.07 -25.53 15.91
CA ASN A 357 13.37 -25.17 17.15
C ASN A 357 12.80 -26.46 17.75
N ASN A 358 12.87 -26.64 19.04
CA ASN A 358 12.40 -27.84 19.71
C ASN A 358 11.96 -27.53 21.14
N THR A 359 10.90 -26.73 21.29
CA THR A 359 10.33 -26.40 22.60
C THR A 359 9.52 -27.55 23.19
N GLY A 360 9.04 -28.46 22.33
CA GLY A 360 8.18 -29.58 22.73
C GLY A 360 6.71 -29.22 22.84
N ASP A 361 6.35 -27.94 22.73
CA ASP A 361 4.98 -27.46 22.92
C ASP A 361 4.01 -27.99 21.86
N ALA A 362 2.75 -28.22 22.29
CA ALA A 362 1.59 -28.52 21.47
C ALA A 362 0.46 -27.58 21.88
N VAL A 363 0.53 -26.32 21.38
CA VAL A 363 -0.39 -25.25 21.74
C VAL A 363 -1.78 -25.59 21.21
N GLN A 364 -2.82 -25.48 22.04
CA GLN A 364 -4.19 -25.77 21.67
C GLN A 364 -5.03 -24.50 21.44
N ALA A 365 -6.11 -24.59 20.68
CA ALA A 365 -7.05 -23.48 20.48
C ALA A 365 -7.54 -22.86 21.79
N LYS A 366 -7.77 -23.69 22.79
CA LYS A 366 -8.18 -23.26 24.13
C LYS A 366 -7.09 -22.38 24.79
N ASP A 367 -5.79 -22.70 24.65
CA ASP A 367 -4.71 -21.93 25.26
C ASP A 367 -4.63 -20.52 24.64
N VAL A 368 -4.83 -20.43 23.31
CA VAL A 368 -4.92 -19.15 22.58
C VAL A 368 -6.14 -18.35 23.05
N ASN A 369 -7.30 -18.98 23.16
CA ASN A 369 -8.52 -18.32 23.61
C ASN A 369 -8.44 -17.85 25.07
N GLU A 370 -7.83 -18.64 25.97
CA GLU A 370 -7.57 -18.25 27.35
C GLU A 370 -6.63 -17.04 27.42
N TYR A 371 -5.58 -17.00 26.56
CA TYR A 371 -4.69 -15.86 26.47
C TYR A 371 -5.42 -14.60 26.00
N MET A 372 -6.25 -14.69 24.96
CA MET A 372 -7.04 -13.57 24.44
C MET A 372 -8.00 -13.02 25.50
N ASN A 373 -8.70 -13.90 26.21
CA ASN A 373 -9.66 -13.51 27.27
C ASN A 373 -8.94 -12.99 28.53
N GLY A 374 -7.80 -13.56 28.91
CA GLY A 374 -6.98 -13.11 30.02
C GLY A 374 -6.41 -11.71 29.81
N ASN A 375 -5.94 -11.40 28.61
CA ASN A 375 -5.48 -10.05 28.24
C ASN A 375 -6.65 -9.06 28.18
N SER A 376 -7.84 -9.49 27.75
CA SER A 376 -9.05 -8.65 27.78
C SER A 376 -9.42 -8.23 29.21
N ALA A 377 -9.25 -9.13 30.18
CA ALA A 377 -9.49 -8.83 31.61
C ALA A 377 -8.45 -7.89 32.20
N GLN A 378 -7.18 -7.97 31.78
CA GLN A 378 -6.12 -7.05 32.23
C GLN A 378 -6.27 -5.66 31.61
N THR A 379 -6.69 -5.54 30.36
CA THR A 379 -7.03 -4.25 29.75
C THR A 379 -8.30 -3.63 30.36
N SER A 380 -9.26 -4.44 30.80
CA SER A 380 -10.46 -3.96 31.51
C SER A 380 -10.23 -3.61 32.98
N ALA A 381 -9.23 -4.20 33.64
CA ALA A 381 -8.94 -3.97 35.07
C ALA A 381 -8.07 -2.71 35.33
N ALA A 382 -7.51 -2.11 34.29
CA ALA A 382 -6.61 -0.94 34.40
C ALA A 382 -7.30 0.42 34.19
N VAL A 383 -8.63 0.48 34.02
CA VAL A 383 -9.36 1.75 33.93
C VAL A 383 -10.42 1.81 35.02
N PRO A 384 -10.27 2.63 36.07
CA PRO A 384 -11.37 2.89 36.98
C PRO A 384 -12.47 3.65 36.22
N SER A 385 -13.67 3.05 36.17
CA SER A 385 -14.86 3.66 35.60
C SER A 385 -15.15 5.02 36.24
N SER A 386 -14.85 6.10 35.55
CA SER A 386 -15.52 7.37 35.75
C SER A 386 -16.40 7.65 34.54
N THR A 387 -17.69 7.54 34.78
CA THR A 387 -18.75 7.94 33.84
C THR A 387 -18.70 9.44 33.63
N THR A 388 -18.16 9.86 32.47
CA THR A 388 -18.41 11.20 31.91
C THR A 388 -18.30 11.11 30.37
N PRO A 389 -19.20 11.77 29.62
CA PRO A 389 -19.33 11.54 28.19
C PRO A 389 -18.11 12.02 27.42
N THR A 390 -17.73 11.24 26.40
CA THR A 390 -16.65 11.52 25.45
C THR A 390 -16.83 12.89 24.81
N PRO A 391 -15.88 13.81 24.97
CA PRO A 391 -15.76 14.96 24.09
C PRO A 391 -14.99 14.57 22.82
N ALA A 392 -15.32 15.24 21.71
CA ALA A 392 -14.60 15.23 20.45
C ALA A 392 -13.09 15.44 20.62
N PRO A 393 -12.25 15.08 19.60
CA PRO A 393 -10.80 15.12 19.73
C PRO A 393 -10.34 16.50 20.16
N ALA A 394 -9.92 16.61 21.41
CA ALA A 394 -9.38 17.82 21.98
C ALA A 394 -7.91 17.95 21.56
N ASP A 395 -7.57 19.15 21.12
CA ASP A 395 -6.22 19.67 21.01
C ASP A 395 -5.33 19.14 22.15
N VAL A 396 -4.24 18.44 21.79
CA VAL A 396 -3.20 18.02 22.73
C VAL A 396 -2.30 19.24 23.03
N SER A 397 -2.88 20.25 23.61
CA SER A 397 -2.18 21.45 24.12
C SER A 397 -2.39 21.56 25.64
N ALA A 398 -2.27 20.46 26.36
CA ALA A 398 -2.04 20.50 27.79
C ALA A 398 -0.52 20.54 28.00
N ALA A 399 0.01 21.60 28.57
CA ALA A 399 1.41 21.73 28.91
C ALA A 399 1.85 20.55 29.80
N ILE A 400 2.67 19.65 29.23
CA ILE A 400 3.27 18.55 29.97
C ILE A 400 4.31 19.19 30.89
N ASP A 401 4.20 18.98 32.20
CA ASP A 401 5.21 19.42 33.14
C ASP A 401 6.53 18.68 32.87
N PRO A 402 7.58 19.37 32.36
CA PRO A 402 8.86 18.76 32.07
C PRO A 402 9.49 18.00 33.23
N ALA A 403 9.20 18.46 34.49
CA ALA A 403 9.72 17.83 35.69
C ALA A 403 9.07 16.46 36.01
N SER A 404 7.94 16.16 35.40
CA SER A 404 7.24 14.86 35.57
C SER A 404 7.75 13.76 34.63
N LEU A 405 8.59 14.09 33.65
CA LEU A 405 9.07 13.13 32.62
C LEU A 405 10.27 12.33 33.14
N PRO A 406 10.36 11.02 32.77
CA PRO A 406 11.46 10.17 33.22
C PRO A 406 12.80 10.59 32.59
N THR A 407 13.88 10.51 33.36
CA THR A 407 15.24 10.60 32.82
C THR A 407 15.67 9.22 32.34
N LEU A 408 16.11 9.13 31.08
CA LEU A 408 16.51 7.88 30.45
C LEU A 408 18.04 7.82 30.28
N SER A 409 18.58 6.59 30.32
CA SER A 409 19.99 6.38 30.02
C SER A 409 20.29 6.59 28.53
N HIS A 410 21.54 6.94 28.22
CA HIS A 410 21.98 7.07 26.81
C HIS A 410 21.68 5.81 25.99
N ASP A 411 22.00 4.63 26.52
CA ASP A 411 21.78 3.36 25.84
C ASP A 411 20.29 3.06 25.58
N ALA A 412 19.41 3.41 26.53
CA ALA A 412 17.97 3.28 26.37
C ALA A 412 17.45 4.20 25.25
N LEU A 413 17.90 5.46 25.24
CA LEU A 413 17.55 6.43 24.18
C LEU A 413 18.10 6.02 22.83
N MET A 414 19.32 5.48 22.75
CA MET A 414 19.89 4.96 21.50
C MET A 414 19.09 3.77 20.95
N ALA A 415 18.71 2.82 21.79
CA ALA A 415 17.94 1.63 21.37
C ALA A 415 16.52 2.02 20.90
N GLU A 416 15.82 2.86 21.63
CA GLU A 416 14.50 3.37 21.25
C GLU A 416 14.62 4.27 20.01
N GLY A 417 15.61 5.15 19.97
CA GLY A 417 15.87 6.07 18.87
C GLY A 417 16.15 5.36 17.55
N GLN A 418 16.89 4.26 17.58
CA GLN A 418 17.09 3.41 16.40
C GLN A 418 15.76 2.88 15.85
N THR A 419 14.85 2.47 16.72
CA THR A 419 13.53 1.96 16.33
C THR A 419 12.66 3.07 15.75
N VAL A 420 12.62 4.23 16.40
CA VAL A 420 11.86 5.40 15.91
C VAL A 420 12.41 5.89 14.57
N TYR A 421 13.75 5.96 14.44
CA TYR A 421 14.41 6.34 13.19
C TYR A 421 14.04 5.40 12.03
N ALA A 422 14.14 4.10 12.25
CA ALA A 422 13.81 3.10 11.24
C ALA A 422 12.35 3.21 10.76
N THR A 423 11.45 3.61 11.66
CA THR A 423 10.01 3.70 11.39
C THR A 423 9.61 4.99 10.68
N PHE A 424 10.15 6.14 11.11
CA PHE A 424 9.65 7.45 10.68
C PHE A 424 10.62 8.24 9.79
N CYS A 425 11.91 7.97 9.85
CA CYS A 425 12.95 8.81 9.23
C CYS A 425 13.68 8.11 8.09
N ALA A 426 13.92 6.79 8.22
CA ALA A 426 14.77 6.03 7.29
C ALA A 426 14.24 5.97 5.85
N ALA A 427 12.93 6.09 5.64
CA ALA A 427 12.31 6.11 4.31
C ALA A 427 12.87 7.25 3.44
N CYS A 428 13.14 8.42 4.04
CA CYS A 428 13.68 9.59 3.35
C CYS A 428 15.19 9.73 3.55
N HIS A 429 15.67 9.52 4.79
CA HIS A 429 17.08 9.75 5.15
C HIS A 429 17.96 8.50 5.02
N GLN A 430 17.41 7.36 4.55
CA GLN A 430 18.05 6.05 4.44
C GLN A 430 18.43 5.45 5.81
N VAL A 431 18.49 4.14 5.90
CA VAL A 431 18.88 3.43 7.14
C VAL A 431 20.29 3.78 7.62
N THR A 432 21.14 4.28 6.72
CA THR A 432 22.51 4.72 6.99
C THR A 432 22.64 6.21 7.28
N GLY A 433 21.56 6.96 7.31
CA GLY A 433 21.56 8.40 7.45
C GLY A 433 22.17 9.19 6.28
N ALA A 434 22.46 8.52 5.14
CA ALA A 434 23.11 9.13 3.98
C ALA A 434 22.18 10.02 3.11
N GLY A 435 20.87 9.91 3.33
CA GLY A 435 19.87 10.63 2.54
C GLY A 435 19.82 10.18 1.07
N ILE A 436 19.08 10.94 0.25
CA ILE A 436 18.96 10.73 -1.22
C ILE A 436 19.11 12.11 -1.89
N PRO A 437 20.33 12.58 -2.16
CA PRO A 437 20.53 13.87 -2.82
C PRO A 437 19.95 13.90 -4.25
N PRO A 438 19.38 15.02 -4.71
CA PRO A 438 19.16 16.27 -3.97
C PRO A 438 17.85 16.33 -3.18
N ALA A 439 17.02 15.25 -3.21
CA ALA A 439 15.67 15.24 -2.67
C ALA A 439 15.63 15.23 -1.13
N PHE A 440 16.45 14.39 -0.50
CA PHE A 440 16.52 14.25 0.94
C PHE A 440 17.96 14.39 1.44
N PRO A 441 18.25 15.33 2.35
CA PRO A 441 19.62 15.59 2.81
C PRO A 441 20.15 14.43 3.67
N ALA A 442 21.47 14.26 3.67
CA ALA A 442 22.14 13.39 4.60
C ALA A 442 22.02 13.93 6.04
N LEU A 443 21.87 13.03 7.03
CA LEU A 443 21.99 13.31 8.45
C LEU A 443 23.42 13.06 8.94
N VAL A 444 24.14 12.16 8.29
CA VAL A 444 25.56 11.91 8.54
C VAL A 444 26.36 13.18 8.29
N GLY A 445 27.06 13.68 9.32
CA GLY A 445 27.87 14.91 9.23
C GLY A 445 27.08 16.20 8.96
N SER A 446 25.74 16.13 9.05
CA SER A 446 24.87 17.28 8.80
C SER A 446 25.07 18.37 9.86
N ALA A 447 25.21 19.62 9.42
CA ALA A 447 25.30 20.77 10.34
C ALA A 447 24.07 20.93 11.24
N ILE A 448 22.93 20.37 10.89
CA ILE A 448 21.73 20.30 11.73
C ILE A 448 21.86 19.16 12.75
N ALA A 449 22.17 17.95 12.27
CA ALA A 449 22.21 16.77 13.13
C ALA A 449 23.34 16.82 14.17
N ILE A 450 24.51 17.40 13.83
CA ILE A 450 25.65 17.51 14.77
C ILE A 450 25.85 18.91 15.35
N GLY A 451 25.02 19.89 14.93
CA GLY A 451 25.08 21.26 15.41
C GLY A 451 24.37 21.48 16.78
N PRO A 452 23.94 22.69 17.09
CA PRO A 452 23.22 22.99 18.36
C PRO A 452 21.96 22.11 18.48
N VAL A 453 21.79 21.45 19.64
CA VAL A 453 20.67 20.52 19.90
C VAL A 453 19.32 21.18 19.67
N ALA A 454 19.16 22.44 20.09
CA ALA A 454 17.92 23.19 19.93
C ALA A 454 17.46 23.28 18.45
N ASN A 455 18.39 23.46 17.48
CA ASN A 455 18.07 23.53 16.07
C ASN A 455 17.62 22.18 15.52
N HIS A 456 18.18 21.09 16.05
CA HIS A 456 17.79 19.73 15.66
C HIS A 456 16.39 19.40 16.22
N ILE A 457 16.13 19.74 17.50
CA ILE A 457 14.81 19.60 18.10
C ILE A 457 13.77 20.39 17.30
N ASP A 458 14.07 21.64 16.97
CA ASP A 458 13.15 22.52 16.23
C ASP A 458 12.73 21.92 14.87
N ILE A 459 13.70 21.45 14.08
CA ILE A 459 13.42 20.83 12.76
C ILE A 459 12.63 19.53 12.89
N VAL A 460 12.93 18.68 13.86
CA VAL A 460 12.19 17.43 14.04
C VAL A 460 10.78 17.71 14.56
N MET A 461 10.61 18.66 15.46
CA MET A 461 9.29 19.01 16.01
C MET A 461 8.40 19.75 15.02
N HIS A 462 8.93 20.73 14.32
CA HIS A 462 8.13 21.66 13.49
C HIS A 462 8.26 21.42 11.99
N GLY A 463 9.19 20.53 11.58
CA GLY A 463 9.46 20.29 10.16
C GLY A 463 10.20 21.48 9.52
N LYS A 464 10.26 21.48 8.19
CA LYS A 464 10.87 22.58 7.42
C LYS A 464 9.94 23.04 6.31
N THR A 465 9.41 24.24 6.46
CA THR A 465 8.50 24.86 5.48
C THR A 465 9.09 24.84 4.07
N GLY A 466 8.29 24.43 3.09
CA GLY A 466 8.71 24.37 1.68
C GLY A 466 9.54 23.14 1.33
N THR A 467 9.64 22.15 2.21
CA THR A 467 10.31 20.87 1.98
C THR A 467 9.41 19.69 2.35
N ALA A 468 9.84 18.45 2.03
CA ALA A 468 9.17 17.22 2.43
C ALA A 468 9.38 16.84 3.91
N MET A 469 10.21 17.58 4.68
CA MET A 469 10.44 17.33 6.11
C MET A 469 9.22 17.74 6.92
N GLN A 470 8.49 16.72 7.41
CA GLN A 470 7.26 16.90 8.19
C GLN A 470 7.56 17.32 9.64
N ALA A 471 6.53 17.87 10.30
CA ALA A 471 6.54 18.13 11.72
C ALA A 471 6.17 16.86 12.50
N PHE A 472 7.05 16.39 13.37
CA PHE A 472 6.81 15.19 14.19
C PHE A 472 6.38 15.50 15.63
N GLY A 473 6.39 16.77 16.04
CA GLY A 473 6.03 17.18 17.40
C GLY A 473 4.62 16.82 17.87
N LYS A 474 3.68 16.57 16.91
CA LYS A 474 2.32 16.09 17.20
C LYS A 474 2.13 14.60 16.94
N GLN A 475 3.14 13.93 16.36
CA GLN A 475 3.06 12.51 15.96
C GLN A 475 3.83 11.61 16.92
N LEU A 476 4.89 12.11 17.53
CA LEU A 476 5.77 11.38 18.43
C LEU A 476 5.68 11.95 19.84
N SER A 477 5.76 11.08 20.85
CA SER A 477 5.84 11.50 22.26
C SER A 477 7.17 12.22 22.54
N PRO A 478 7.25 13.05 23.60
CA PRO A 478 8.51 13.67 24.01
C PRO A 478 9.66 12.67 24.22
N GLN A 479 9.36 11.46 24.68
CA GLN A 479 10.33 10.38 24.83
C GLN A 479 10.84 9.87 23.48
N GLN A 480 9.96 9.63 22.53
CA GLN A 480 10.33 9.18 21.19
C GLN A 480 11.13 10.23 20.42
N LEU A 481 10.76 11.52 20.56
CA LEU A 481 11.52 12.63 19.98
C LEU A 481 12.92 12.73 20.59
N ALA A 482 13.04 12.66 21.90
CA ALA A 482 14.31 12.65 22.60
C ALA A 482 15.20 11.48 22.16
N ALA A 483 14.61 10.30 22.06
CA ALA A 483 15.30 9.08 21.64
C ALA A 483 15.83 9.17 20.19
N VAL A 484 15.00 9.57 19.23
CA VAL A 484 15.41 9.66 17.82
C VAL A 484 16.46 10.73 17.61
N ILE A 485 16.34 11.89 18.26
CA ILE A 485 17.34 12.95 18.15
C ILE A 485 18.66 12.51 18.78
N THR A 486 18.64 11.83 19.93
CA THR A 486 19.84 11.23 20.53
C THR A 486 20.48 10.24 19.56
N TYR A 487 19.70 9.37 18.92
CA TYR A 487 20.21 8.39 17.96
C TYR A 487 20.86 9.08 16.74
N GLU A 488 20.19 10.02 16.10
CA GLU A 488 20.69 10.71 14.90
C GLU A 488 21.99 11.48 15.17
N ARG A 489 22.16 11.97 16.39
CA ARG A 489 23.35 12.69 16.84
C ARG A 489 24.55 11.79 17.16
N ASN A 490 24.32 10.48 17.37
CA ASN A 490 25.37 9.54 17.81
C ASN A 490 25.53 8.32 16.88
N ALA A 491 24.71 8.18 15.83
CA ALA A 491 24.78 7.06 14.87
C ALA A 491 25.62 7.41 13.62
N TRP A 492 25.99 6.39 12.86
CA TRP A 492 26.64 6.46 11.52
C TRP A 492 27.95 7.27 11.45
N GLY A 493 28.62 7.44 12.58
CA GLY A 493 29.82 8.27 12.67
C GLY A 493 29.56 9.69 13.13
N ASN A 494 28.32 10.11 13.30
CA ASN A 494 27.99 11.23 14.16
C ASN A 494 28.33 10.81 15.59
N ASN A 495 29.06 11.60 16.32
CA ASN A 495 29.51 11.26 17.66
C ASN A 495 29.57 12.52 18.53
N THR A 496 28.39 13.13 18.75
CA THR A 496 28.30 14.36 19.56
C THR A 496 28.36 14.08 21.04
N GLY A 497 28.05 12.85 21.49
CA GLY A 497 27.94 12.45 22.88
C GLY A 497 26.71 12.99 23.60
N ASP A 498 25.83 13.70 22.89
CA ASP A 498 24.62 14.27 23.46
C ASP A 498 23.61 13.21 23.86
N THR A 499 22.93 13.45 24.98
CA THR A 499 21.83 12.63 25.48
C THR A 499 20.63 13.56 25.69
N VAL A 500 19.79 13.70 24.67
CA VAL A 500 18.59 14.55 24.74
C VAL A 500 17.53 13.84 25.58
N GLN A 501 16.97 14.55 26.57
CA GLN A 501 15.98 14.00 27.49
C GLN A 501 14.55 14.38 27.08
N PRO A 502 13.52 13.60 27.45
CA PRO A 502 12.12 13.95 27.22
C PRO A 502 11.75 15.34 27.78
N ALA A 503 12.36 15.75 28.90
CA ALA A 503 12.18 17.06 29.50
C ALA A 503 12.72 18.21 28.62
N ASP A 504 13.81 17.97 27.86
CA ASP A 504 14.36 18.96 26.92
C ASP A 504 13.39 19.24 25.79
N ILE A 505 12.72 18.17 25.26
CA ILE A 505 11.69 18.27 24.23
C ILE A 505 10.47 19.04 24.75
N ALA A 506 9.97 18.68 25.93
CA ALA A 506 8.79 19.33 26.52
C ALA A 506 9.05 20.82 26.83
N SER A 507 10.27 21.16 27.21
CA SER A 507 10.68 22.56 27.49
C SER A 507 10.86 23.36 26.18
N HIS A 508 11.20 22.73 25.07
CA HIS A 508 11.42 23.39 23.78
C HIS A 508 10.09 23.74 23.07
N GLY A 509 9.00 23.05 23.41
CA GLY A 509 7.66 23.27 22.84
C GLY A 509 6.82 24.30 23.60
N GLN A 510 7.33 24.90 24.66
CA GLN A 510 6.71 26.00 25.40
C GLN A 510 7.28 27.32 24.91
#